data_a7b99735a69e631618543276850af4b5
#
_entry.id   a7b99735a69e631618543276850af4b5
#
_cell.length_a   1.000
_cell.length_b   1.000
_cell.length_c   1.000
_cell.angle_alpha   90.00
_cell.angle_beta   90.00
_cell.angle_gamma   90.00
#
_symmetry.space_group_name_H-M   'P 1'
#
loop_
_entity.id
_entity.type
_entity.pdbx_description
1 polymer ?
#
loop_
_entity_poly.entity_id
_entity_poly.type
_entity_poly.pdbx_seq_one_letter_code
_entity_poly.pdbx_strand_id
1 'polypeptide(L)'
;MVRSGEREIRLYWPTLLVAVFLLAVAETSFSSRAAQFRASVVKIDITPDKPQWLLGYGPRQSTGTHDRLYHRIVAMDDGKTQFFLVSTDICLYSPSVYDDVMSALEAETGIKPLQVWWTVTHTHSAPEVGPPGLGAAFMGERYHHDHNTEYTAWVKKRLIEGIKEAQAKLEAARLGVGWGMAMANINRRALDLEGPAFLGLNPDGPADRQIGLIRLEKADGKLLALIANYAMHGTVLGPQNLLISGDAPGIVADYVEQKLGAPMLYINGAAGNLAPIYSVYPNFESGHLSQFRVLLGDKIIAGNDLIGGATSDVRFSLGEQIVETPRKANMGWAPDLEKYVRENNAGEAVIRLPLRFLRINNNVAIWAAPLELFCEIAMRARELSPFPYTFYFGYCNGWLGYMPTKAEFPHGGYEPSVSPYTPRVEDDVLRTVVSYWQGSGR
;
A
#
# COMPACT_ATOMS: atom_id res chain seq x y z
N MET A 1 -77.29 -70.49 -38.76
CA MET A 1 -77.21 -71.57 -37.78
C MET A 1 -75.82 -72.09 -37.83
N VAL A 2 -74.97 -71.71 -36.92
CA VAL A 2 -73.79 -72.49 -36.50
C VAL A 2 -73.27 -71.82 -35.25
N ARG A 3 -73.12 -72.62 -34.19
CA ARG A 3 -72.76 -72.30 -32.86
C ARG A 3 -71.22 -71.97 -32.75
N SER A 4 -70.95 -70.92 -31.97
CA SER A 4 -69.67 -70.59 -31.44
C SER A 4 -69.16 -71.54 -30.43
N GLY A 5 -67.92 -71.98 -30.54
CA GLY A 5 -67.21 -72.71 -29.46
C GLY A 5 -66.09 -71.78 -28.92
N GLU A 6 -66.32 -71.31 -27.71
CA GLU A 6 -65.26 -70.64 -26.92
C GLU A 6 -64.30 -71.67 -26.32
N ARG A 7 -63.03 -71.54 -26.61
CA ARG A 7 -61.97 -72.23 -25.91
C ARG A 7 -61.29 -71.24 -24.95
N GLU A 8 -61.49 -71.38 -23.67
CA GLU A 8 -60.68 -70.72 -22.66
C GLU A 8 -59.26 -71.25 -22.69
N ILE A 9 -58.33 -70.33 -22.99
CA ILE A 9 -56.91 -70.56 -22.80
C ILE A 9 -56.52 -69.98 -21.44
N ARG A 10 -56.28 -70.81 -20.44
CA ARG A 10 -55.64 -70.41 -19.19
C ARG A 10 -54.19 -70.19 -19.38
N LEU A 11 -53.72 -68.90 -19.41
CA LEU A 11 -52.32 -68.55 -19.30
C LEU A 11 -51.90 -68.54 -17.84
N TYR A 12 -50.99 -69.43 -17.52
CA TYR A 12 -50.22 -69.40 -16.25
C TYR A 12 -49.16 -68.29 -16.39
N TRP A 13 -49.28 -67.27 -15.59
CA TRP A 13 -48.22 -66.29 -15.46
C TRP A 13 -47.28 -66.71 -14.33
N PRO A 14 -45.98 -66.90 -14.51
CA PRO A 14 -45.03 -67.02 -13.43
C PRO A 14 -44.80 -65.63 -12.87
N THR A 15 -45.01 -65.43 -11.63
CA THR A 15 -44.71 -64.32 -10.81
C THR A 15 -43.18 -64.11 -10.79
N LEU A 16 -42.65 -63.28 -11.64
CA LEU A 16 -41.26 -62.82 -11.54
C LEU A 16 -41.20 -61.66 -10.53
N LEU A 17 -40.66 -61.99 -9.33
CA LEU A 17 -40.27 -61.00 -8.33
C LEU A 17 -39.06 -60.23 -8.87
N VAL A 18 -39.30 -59.05 -9.44
CA VAL A 18 -38.25 -58.08 -9.75
C VAL A 18 -37.95 -57.35 -8.47
N ALA A 19 -36.85 -57.76 -7.79
CA ALA A 19 -36.25 -56.99 -6.70
C ALA A 19 -35.58 -55.78 -7.32
N VAL A 20 -36.28 -54.61 -7.27
CA VAL A 20 -35.66 -53.32 -7.59
C VAL A 20 -34.73 -52.94 -6.45
N PHE A 21 -33.43 -53.20 -6.62
CA PHE A 21 -32.39 -52.62 -5.80
C PHE A 21 -32.30 -51.13 -6.14
N LEU A 22 -32.97 -50.30 -5.35
CA LEU A 22 -32.72 -48.87 -5.29
C LEU A 22 -31.30 -48.65 -4.71
N LEU A 23 -30.30 -48.63 -5.55
CA LEU A 23 -29.00 -48.02 -5.23
C LEU A 23 -29.24 -46.53 -5.04
N ALA A 24 -29.47 -46.09 -3.80
CA ALA A 24 -29.34 -44.73 -3.41
C ALA A 24 -27.85 -44.37 -3.55
N VAL A 25 -27.44 -43.89 -4.71
CA VAL A 25 -26.19 -43.19 -4.88
C VAL A 25 -26.36 -41.88 -4.10
N ALA A 26 -25.91 -41.89 -2.85
CA ALA A 26 -25.66 -40.68 -2.11
C ALA A 26 -24.54 -39.95 -2.87
N GLU A 27 -24.92 -39.07 -3.81
CA GLU A 27 -24.02 -38.03 -4.28
C GLU A 27 -23.65 -37.21 -3.07
N THR A 28 -22.59 -37.61 -2.38
CA THR A 28 -21.85 -36.71 -1.52
C THR A 28 -21.24 -35.69 -2.45
N SER A 29 -22.04 -34.65 -2.75
CA SER A 29 -21.51 -33.41 -3.30
C SER A 29 -20.51 -32.93 -2.26
N PHE A 30 -19.24 -33.32 -2.40
CA PHE A 30 -18.14 -32.58 -1.86
C PHE A 30 -18.14 -31.23 -2.64
N SER A 31 -19.10 -30.37 -2.28
CA SER A 31 -18.94 -28.95 -2.51
C SER A 31 -17.64 -28.62 -1.77
N SER A 32 -16.55 -28.54 -2.50
CA SER A 32 -15.36 -27.89 -1.98
C SER A 32 -15.84 -26.49 -1.63
N ARG A 33 -16.18 -26.28 -0.37
CA ARG A 33 -16.56 -24.97 0.14
C ARG A 33 -15.37 -24.08 -0.22
N ALA A 34 -15.52 -23.30 -1.31
CA ALA A 34 -14.48 -22.36 -1.70
C ALA A 34 -14.08 -21.64 -0.42
N ALA A 35 -12.79 -21.65 -0.12
CA ALA A 35 -12.31 -21.07 1.13
C ALA A 35 -12.85 -19.65 1.20
N GLN A 36 -13.64 -19.36 2.21
CA GLN A 36 -14.37 -18.11 2.33
C GLN A 36 -13.35 -17.02 2.65
N PHE A 37 -13.36 -15.93 1.90
CA PHE A 37 -12.51 -14.77 2.17
C PHE A 37 -12.71 -14.27 3.60
N ARG A 38 -11.61 -14.02 4.28
CA ARG A 38 -11.57 -13.50 5.64
C ARG A 38 -10.73 -12.25 5.70
N ALA A 39 -11.10 -11.33 6.56
CA ALA A 39 -10.29 -10.14 6.83
C ALA A 39 -10.38 -9.75 8.31
N SER A 40 -9.45 -8.94 8.73
CA SER A 40 -9.45 -8.30 10.04
C SER A 40 -8.74 -6.96 9.96
N VAL A 41 -8.94 -6.12 10.98
CA VAL A 41 -8.22 -4.86 11.15
C VAL A 41 -7.81 -4.66 12.59
N VAL A 42 -6.61 -4.12 12.78
CA VAL A 42 -6.05 -3.74 14.10
C VAL A 42 -5.49 -2.34 14.00
N LYS A 43 -5.73 -1.51 15.02
CA LYS A 43 -5.17 -0.16 15.17
C LYS A 43 -4.38 -0.12 16.47
N ILE A 44 -3.09 0.21 16.39
CA ILE A 44 -2.16 0.19 17.52
C ILE A 44 -1.52 1.55 17.68
N ASP A 45 -1.65 2.13 18.86
CA ASP A 45 -1.00 3.41 19.21
C ASP A 45 0.52 3.23 19.29
N ILE A 46 1.25 4.09 18.59
CA ILE A 46 2.72 4.18 18.57
C ILE A 46 3.20 5.59 18.92
N THR A 47 2.37 6.39 19.57
CA THR A 47 2.73 7.72 20.02
C THR A 47 3.73 7.62 21.17
N PRO A 48 4.93 8.23 21.06
CA PRO A 48 5.90 8.17 22.16
C PRO A 48 5.46 9.04 23.33
N ASP A 49 5.91 8.67 24.51
CA ASP A 49 5.71 9.40 25.76
C ASP A 49 6.85 10.37 26.12
N LYS A 50 7.94 10.32 25.35
CA LYS A 50 9.14 11.14 25.53
C LYS A 50 9.43 11.96 24.26
N PRO A 51 10.14 13.11 24.38
CA PRO A 51 10.61 13.85 23.21
C PRO A 51 11.42 12.97 22.25
N GLN A 52 11.17 13.15 20.96
CA GLN A 52 11.78 12.40 19.87
C GLN A 52 12.35 13.33 18.82
N TRP A 53 13.35 12.88 18.07
CA TRP A 53 13.76 13.50 16.82
C TRP A 53 12.70 13.26 15.75
N LEU A 54 12.24 14.36 15.12
CA LEU A 54 11.25 14.31 14.04
C LEU A 54 11.96 14.25 12.68
N LEU A 55 11.51 13.35 11.82
CA LEU A 55 12.03 13.19 10.46
C LEU A 55 11.29 14.07 9.44
N GLY A 56 11.92 14.35 8.30
CA GLY A 56 11.33 14.97 7.11
C GLY A 56 11.85 16.37 6.78
N TYR A 57 12.37 17.11 7.77
CA TYR A 57 13.04 18.40 7.61
C TYR A 57 14.44 18.35 8.25
N GLY A 58 15.00 19.49 8.64
CA GLY A 58 16.21 19.51 9.46
C GLY A 58 15.97 18.95 10.87
N PRO A 59 17.05 18.75 11.69
CA PRO A 59 16.94 18.17 13.02
C PRO A 59 15.99 18.98 13.92
N ARG A 60 14.96 18.32 14.47
CA ARG A 60 13.96 18.93 15.35
C ARG A 60 13.59 17.95 16.44
N GLN A 61 13.60 18.38 17.68
CA GLN A 61 13.06 17.59 18.80
C GLN A 61 11.60 17.97 19.06
N SER A 62 10.75 16.96 19.24
CA SER A 62 9.36 17.18 19.62
C SER A 62 9.25 17.74 21.04
N THR A 63 8.29 18.65 21.24
CA THR A 63 7.96 19.28 22.52
C THR A 63 6.61 18.83 23.07
N GLY A 64 5.86 18.04 22.33
CA GLY A 64 4.53 17.55 22.68
C GLY A 64 3.88 16.79 21.53
N THR A 65 2.60 16.49 21.68
CA THR A 65 1.79 15.74 20.70
C THR A 65 0.56 16.55 20.33
N HIS A 66 0.35 16.75 19.03
CA HIS A 66 -0.86 17.34 18.46
C HIS A 66 -1.95 16.27 18.30
N ASP A 67 -1.59 15.14 17.70
CA ASP A 67 -2.47 13.98 17.52
C ASP A 67 -1.66 12.68 17.59
N ARG A 68 -2.37 11.56 17.82
CA ARG A 68 -1.73 10.27 18.03
C ARG A 68 -1.27 9.64 16.73
N LEU A 69 -0.22 8.83 16.83
CA LEU A 69 0.34 8.05 15.74
C LEU A 69 -0.06 6.58 15.87
N TYR A 70 -0.31 5.92 14.74
CA TYR A 70 -0.79 4.55 14.73
C TYR A 70 -0.07 3.65 13.71
N HIS A 71 0.03 2.36 14.06
CA HIS A 71 -0.03 1.30 13.05
C HIS A 71 -1.49 0.95 12.81
N ARG A 72 -1.92 1.01 11.55
CA ARG A 72 -3.19 0.47 11.09
C ARG A 72 -2.89 -0.74 10.21
N ILE A 73 -3.38 -1.91 10.60
CA ILE A 73 -2.99 -3.20 10.02
C ILE A 73 -4.25 -3.92 9.56
N VAL A 74 -4.32 -4.27 8.28
CA VAL A 74 -5.34 -5.16 7.72
C VAL A 74 -4.69 -6.48 7.41
N ALA A 75 -5.28 -7.57 7.89
CA ALA A 75 -5.01 -8.93 7.43
C ALA A 75 -6.13 -9.40 6.51
N MET A 76 -5.77 -10.04 5.41
CA MET A 76 -6.68 -10.63 4.42
C MET A 76 -6.25 -12.05 4.11
N ASP A 77 -7.21 -12.97 3.93
CA ASP A 77 -6.97 -14.39 3.68
C ASP A 77 -8.00 -14.94 2.68
N ASP A 78 -7.53 -15.41 1.54
CA ASP A 78 -8.37 -16.04 0.52
C ASP A 78 -8.50 -17.57 0.70
N GLY A 79 -7.99 -18.09 1.83
CA GLY A 79 -7.93 -19.51 2.16
C GLY A 79 -6.72 -20.26 1.60
N LYS A 80 -5.89 -19.61 0.78
CA LYS A 80 -4.61 -20.12 0.27
C LYS A 80 -3.45 -19.19 0.62
N THR A 81 -3.71 -17.90 0.58
CA THR A 81 -2.72 -16.84 0.73
C THR A 81 -3.19 -15.85 1.76
N GLN A 82 -2.39 -15.60 2.78
CA GLN A 82 -2.57 -14.49 3.70
C GLN A 82 -1.76 -13.29 3.21
N PHE A 83 -2.34 -12.11 3.34
CA PHE A 83 -1.69 -10.84 2.99
C PHE A 83 -1.96 -9.82 4.10
N PHE A 84 -0.92 -9.10 4.49
CA PHE A 84 -0.95 -8.09 5.54
C PHE A 84 -0.55 -6.74 4.96
N LEU A 85 -1.44 -5.76 5.04
CA LEU A 85 -1.18 -4.38 4.66
C LEU A 85 -1.10 -3.53 5.91
N VAL A 86 0.01 -2.82 6.04
CA VAL A 86 0.27 -1.94 7.18
C VAL A 86 0.40 -0.50 6.68
N SER A 87 -0.29 0.42 7.34
CA SER A 87 -0.09 1.86 7.23
C SER A 87 0.39 2.40 8.58
N THR A 88 1.55 3.05 8.59
CA THR A 88 2.14 3.60 9.81
C THR A 88 2.29 5.11 9.71
N ASP A 89 1.91 5.83 10.76
CA ASP A 89 2.04 7.28 10.83
C ASP A 89 3.48 7.68 11.18
N ILE A 90 4.41 7.45 10.25
CA ILE A 90 5.80 7.91 10.27
C ILE A 90 6.20 8.47 8.90
N CYS A 91 7.36 9.14 8.82
CA CYS A 91 7.85 9.72 7.59
C CYS A 91 8.42 8.66 6.65
N LEU A 92 9.54 8.07 7.03
CA LEU A 92 10.32 7.11 6.27
C LEU A 92 11.03 6.15 7.23
N TYR A 93 11.50 5.04 6.71
CA TYR A 93 12.43 4.14 7.40
C TYR A 93 13.32 3.40 6.38
N SER A 94 14.48 2.92 6.84
CA SER A 94 15.37 2.14 5.98
C SER A 94 14.79 0.75 5.67
N PRO A 95 14.93 0.23 4.45
CA PRO A 95 14.58 -1.16 4.13
C PRO A 95 15.19 -2.21 5.05
N SER A 96 16.34 -1.92 5.68
CA SER A 96 16.94 -2.81 6.67
C SER A 96 16.06 -3.02 7.91
N VAL A 97 15.28 -2.00 8.30
CA VAL A 97 14.29 -2.11 9.40
C VAL A 97 13.16 -3.07 9.03
N TYR A 98 12.70 -3.02 7.78
CA TYR A 98 11.72 -4.00 7.28
C TYR A 98 12.30 -5.42 7.31
N ASP A 99 13.54 -5.59 6.85
CA ASP A 99 14.20 -6.89 6.84
C ASP A 99 14.31 -7.51 8.23
N ASP A 100 14.66 -6.70 9.23
CA ASP A 100 14.72 -7.13 10.62
C ASP A 100 13.35 -7.57 11.15
N VAL A 101 12.30 -6.75 10.90
CA VAL A 101 10.92 -7.09 11.29
C VAL A 101 10.49 -8.39 10.64
N MET A 102 10.76 -8.56 9.35
CA MET A 102 10.35 -9.76 8.62
C MET A 102 11.12 -11.00 9.08
N SER A 103 12.41 -10.89 9.39
CA SER A 103 13.20 -11.98 9.94
C SER A 103 12.62 -12.48 11.27
N ALA A 104 12.26 -11.56 12.17
CA ALA A 104 11.63 -11.88 13.44
C ALA A 104 10.24 -12.50 13.26
N LEU A 105 9.40 -11.88 12.43
CA LEU A 105 8.02 -12.32 12.18
C LEU A 105 7.98 -13.71 11.52
N GLU A 106 8.85 -13.96 10.54
CA GLU A 106 8.95 -15.26 9.88
C GLU A 106 9.39 -16.36 10.84
N ALA A 107 10.36 -16.08 11.71
CA ALA A 107 10.83 -17.01 12.74
C ALA A 107 9.73 -17.37 13.74
N GLU A 108 8.89 -16.39 14.13
CA GLU A 108 7.84 -16.59 15.14
C GLU A 108 6.55 -17.21 14.56
N THR A 109 6.21 -16.90 13.30
CA THR A 109 4.86 -17.18 12.77
C THR A 109 4.86 -17.92 11.44
N GLY A 110 5.99 -17.99 10.74
CA GLY A 110 6.09 -18.51 9.38
C GLY A 110 5.57 -17.57 8.28
N ILE A 111 5.09 -16.36 8.63
CA ILE A 111 4.66 -15.34 7.65
C ILE A 111 5.87 -14.87 6.84
N LYS A 112 5.75 -14.94 5.51
CA LYS A 112 6.86 -14.64 4.59
C LYS A 112 6.92 -13.15 4.22
N PRO A 113 8.11 -12.61 3.87
CA PRO A 113 8.26 -11.21 3.47
C PRO A 113 7.34 -10.76 2.34
N LEU A 114 7.04 -11.63 1.38
CA LEU A 114 6.14 -11.32 0.27
C LEU A 114 4.70 -11.02 0.73
N GLN A 115 4.29 -11.56 1.88
CA GLN A 115 2.92 -11.45 2.42
C GLN A 115 2.69 -10.15 3.19
N VAL A 116 3.73 -9.40 3.56
CA VAL A 116 3.63 -8.19 4.40
C VAL A 116 4.09 -6.97 3.61
N TRP A 117 3.19 -6.01 3.44
CA TRP A 117 3.51 -4.70 2.88
C TRP A 117 3.37 -3.64 3.97
N TRP A 118 4.49 -3.10 4.36
CA TRP A 118 4.56 -2.05 5.38
C TRP A 118 4.76 -0.70 4.71
N THR A 119 3.69 0.08 4.61
CA THR A 119 3.68 1.43 4.07
C THR A 119 3.69 2.47 5.17
N VAL A 120 4.06 3.70 4.83
CA VAL A 120 4.01 4.84 5.73
C VAL A 120 3.13 5.95 5.17
N THR A 121 2.53 6.75 6.05
CA THR A 121 1.72 7.91 5.66
C THR A 121 2.57 9.08 5.18
N HIS A 122 3.88 9.02 5.45
CA HIS A 122 4.86 10.03 5.10
C HIS A 122 4.62 11.38 5.79
N THR A 123 4.16 11.36 7.04
CA THR A 123 4.08 12.58 7.86
C THR A 123 5.47 13.08 8.21
N HIS A 124 5.73 14.37 8.01
CA HIS A 124 6.97 15.02 8.41
C HIS A 124 6.95 15.53 9.85
N SER A 125 5.99 15.10 10.65
CA SER A 125 5.82 15.45 12.05
C SER A 125 5.80 14.24 12.98
N ALA A 126 6.43 13.14 12.57
CA ALA A 126 6.56 11.92 13.36
C ALA A 126 8.03 11.60 13.71
N PRO A 127 8.24 10.80 14.77
CA PRO A 127 9.57 10.36 15.16
C PRO A 127 10.29 9.56 14.08
N GLU A 128 11.59 9.63 14.10
CA GLU A 128 12.45 8.76 13.30
C GLU A 128 12.36 7.31 13.78
N VAL A 129 12.35 6.41 12.80
CA VAL A 129 12.49 4.97 12.99
C VAL A 129 13.72 4.52 12.21
N GLY A 130 14.80 4.21 12.91
CA GLY A 130 16.12 3.98 12.31
C GLY A 130 16.55 2.54 12.22
N PRO A 131 17.68 2.25 11.58
CA PRO A 131 18.72 3.19 11.12
C PRO A 131 18.25 4.10 9.98
N PRO A 132 18.95 5.25 9.78
CA PRO A 132 18.50 6.29 8.85
C PRO A 132 18.59 5.91 7.36
N GLY A 133 19.33 4.84 7.01
CA GLY A 133 19.49 4.42 5.64
C GLY A 133 20.06 5.51 4.73
N LEU A 134 19.46 5.71 3.56
CA LEU A 134 19.89 6.76 2.61
C LEU A 134 19.74 8.16 3.19
N GLY A 135 18.90 8.38 4.20
CA GLY A 135 18.75 9.69 4.84
C GLY A 135 20.08 10.24 5.36
N ALA A 136 20.87 9.43 6.05
CA ALA A 136 22.20 9.83 6.52
C ALA A 136 23.18 10.11 5.36
N ALA A 137 23.10 9.33 4.28
CA ALA A 137 23.98 9.48 3.13
C ALA A 137 23.68 10.74 2.31
N PHE A 138 22.41 11.18 2.22
CA PHE A 138 21.97 12.28 1.36
C PHE A 138 21.79 13.60 2.09
N MET A 139 21.41 13.55 3.38
CA MET A 139 21.15 14.76 4.16
C MET A 139 22.40 15.28 4.88
N GLY A 140 23.49 14.49 4.94
CA GLY A 140 24.77 14.90 5.50
C GLY A 140 24.60 15.53 6.88
N GLU A 141 25.10 16.76 7.04
CA GLU A 141 25.05 17.50 8.31
C GLU A 141 23.64 17.75 8.86
N ARG A 142 22.59 17.65 8.06
CA ARG A 142 21.20 17.72 8.56
C ARG A 142 20.77 16.50 9.35
N TYR A 143 21.59 15.43 9.39
CA TYR A 143 21.36 14.21 10.14
C TYR A 143 22.46 13.98 11.18
N HIS A 144 22.68 14.98 12.06
CA HIS A 144 23.72 14.94 13.09
C HIS A 144 23.18 14.56 14.49
N HIS A 145 22.50 13.42 14.57
CA HIS A 145 22.06 12.88 15.85
C HIS A 145 21.89 11.36 15.75
N ASP A 146 22.02 10.70 16.89
CA ASP A 146 21.71 9.28 16.97
C ASP A 146 20.20 9.07 16.97
N HIS A 147 19.71 8.15 16.12
CA HIS A 147 18.31 7.76 16.14
C HIS A 147 17.97 7.04 17.46
N ASN A 148 16.73 7.18 17.92
CA ASN A 148 16.28 6.55 19.16
C ASN A 148 16.06 5.04 18.94
N THR A 149 17.04 4.24 19.44
CA THR A 149 16.99 2.78 19.31
C THR A 149 15.89 2.17 20.17
N GLU A 150 15.56 2.76 21.35
CA GLU A 150 14.49 2.30 22.23
C GLU A 150 13.11 2.47 21.54
N TYR A 151 12.85 3.65 20.99
CA TYR A 151 11.61 3.92 20.26
C TYR A 151 11.51 3.05 19.00
N THR A 152 12.60 2.92 18.25
CA THR A 152 12.65 2.05 17.08
C THR A 152 12.32 0.60 17.41
N ALA A 153 12.93 0.05 18.47
CA ALA A 153 12.66 -1.31 18.92
C ALA A 153 11.20 -1.49 19.37
N TRP A 154 10.64 -0.48 20.04
CA TRP A 154 9.25 -0.49 20.47
C TRP A 154 8.27 -0.46 19.30
N VAL A 155 8.49 0.41 18.31
CA VAL A 155 7.67 0.46 17.07
C VAL A 155 7.70 -0.86 16.32
N LYS A 156 8.88 -1.48 16.14
CA LYS A 156 9.05 -2.80 15.53
C LYS A 156 8.27 -3.88 16.29
N LYS A 157 8.38 -3.90 17.61
CA LYS A 157 7.68 -4.85 18.49
C LYS A 157 6.16 -4.69 18.35
N ARG A 158 5.64 -3.44 18.41
CA ARG A 158 4.22 -3.16 18.26
C ARG A 158 3.67 -3.59 16.89
N LEU A 159 4.49 -3.45 15.84
CA LEU A 159 4.13 -3.93 14.51
C LEU A 159 3.97 -5.45 14.45
N ILE A 160 4.95 -6.20 14.99
CA ILE A 160 4.91 -7.67 15.04
C ILE A 160 3.69 -8.15 15.86
N GLU A 161 3.47 -7.57 17.04
CA GLU A 161 2.30 -7.87 17.89
C GLU A 161 0.99 -7.61 17.13
N GLY A 162 0.91 -6.49 16.41
CA GLY A 162 -0.29 -6.12 15.64
C GLY A 162 -0.56 -7.04 14.45
N ILE A 163 0.46 -7.48 13.74
CA ILE A 163 0.30 -8.45 12.64
C ILE A 163 -0.20 -9.80 13.20
N LYS A 164 0.37 -10.27 14.31
CA LYS A 164 -0.08 -11.50 14.99
C LYS A 164 -1.54 -11.38 15.48
N GLU A 165 -1.89 -10.24 16.05
CA GLU A 165 -3.25 -9.95 16.49
C GLU A 165 -4.23 -9.91 15.30
N ALA A 166 -3.86 -9.24 14.20
CA ALA A 166 -4.65 -9.19 12.98
C ALA A 166 -4.87 -10.62 12.39
N GLN A 167 -3.81 -11.44 12.36
CA GLN A 167 -3.91 -12.83 11.92
C GLN A 167 -4.90 -13.63 12.76
N ALA A 168 -4.86 -13.46 14.09
CA ALA A 168 -5.73 -14.17 15.02
C ALA A 168 -7.20 -13.74 14.94
N LYS A 169 -7.48 -12.51 14.48
CA LYS A 169 -8.83 -11.91 14.40
C LYS A 169 -9.51 -12.08 13.05
N LEU A 170 -8.96 -12.84 12.11
CA LEU A 170 -9.55 -13.04 10.78
C LEU A 170 -11.00 -13.58 10.90
N GLU A 171 -11.96 -12.83 10.38
CA GLU A 171 -13.38 -13.17 10.30
C GLU A 171 -13.89 -13.21 8.86
N ALA A 172 -15.02 -13.87 8.61
CA ALA A 172 -15.64 -13.89 7.28
C ALA A 172 -15.92 -12.47 6.79
N ALA A 173 -15.48 -12.17 5.56
CA ALA A 173 -15.49 -10.82 5.03
C ALA A 173 -15.85 -10.77 3.54
N ARG A 174 -16.07 -9.56 3.06
CA ARG A 174 -16.29 -9.22 1.64
C ARG A 174 -15.41 -8.07 1.25
N LEU A 175 -15.03 -7.98 -0.02
CA LEU A 175 -14.15 -6.94 -0.55
C LEU A 175 -14.84 -6.22 -1.71
N GLY A 176 -14.91 -4.90 -1.62
CA GLY A 176 -15.35 -4.00 -2.68
C GLY A 176 -14.23 -3.05 -3.09
N VAL A 177 -14.24 -2.59 -4.33
CA VAL A 177 -13.23 -1.69 -4.89
C VAL A 177 -13.91 -0.54 -5.61
N GLY A 178 -13.32 0.64 -5.55
CA GLY A 178 -13.84 1.82 -6.21
C GLY A 178 -12.80 2.91 -6.40
N TRP A 179 -13.24 3.98 -7.04
CA TRP A 179 -12.49 5.19 -7.25
C TRP A 179 -13.19 6.39 -6.61
N GLY A 180 -12.42 7.31 -6.08
CA GLY A 180 -12.83 8.65 -5.74
C GLY A 180 -11.92 9.69 -6.42
N MET A 181 -12.18 10.96 -6.16
CA MET A 181 -11.36 12.07 -6.65
C MET A 181 -11.29 13.17 -5.59
N ALA A 182 -10.12 13.74 -5.40
CA ALA A 182 -9.90 14.91 -4.53
C ALA A 182 -8.91 15.89 -5.15
N MET A 183 -9.09 17.17 -4.83
CA MET A 183 -8.17 18.26 -5.21
C MET A 183 -7.36 18.70 -3.98
N ALA A 184 -6.87 17.73 -3.20
CA ALA A 184 -6.17 17.99 -1.95
C ALA A 184 -4.66 18.11 -2.10
N ASN A 185 -4.10 17.76 -3.27
CA ASN A 185 -2.68 17.84 -3.58
C ASN A 185 -2.41 18.83 -4.72
N ILE A 186 -1.15 19.19 -4.88
CA ILE A 186 -0.65 20.03 -5.98
C ILE A 186 0.77 19.60 -6.34
N ASN A 187 1.14 19.78 -7.61
CA ASN A 187 2.54 19.60 -8.01
C ASN A 187 3.39 20.69 -7.34
N ARG A 188 4.52 20.28 -6.77
CA ARG A 188 5.42 21.18 -6.01
C ARG A 188 6.68 21.58 -6.76
N ARG A 189 6.83 21.16 -8.00
CA ARG A 189 8.00 21.48 -8.82
C ARG A 189 7.71 22.71 -9.66
N ALA A 190 7.89 23.88 -9.05
CA ALA A 190 7.79 25.15 -9.74
C ALA A 190 8.98 25.31 -10.71
N LEU A 191 8.68 25.72 -11.94
CA LEU A 191 9.70 25.93 -12.97
C LEU A 191 10.18 27.39 -12.96
N ASP A 192 11.48 27.56 -13.14
CA ASP A 192 12.11 28.83 -13.42
C ASP A 192 12.64 28.81 -14.86
N LEU A 193 12.50 29.90 -15.59
CA LEU A 193 13.01 30.00 -16.97
C LEU A 193 14.52 30.08 -17.02
N GLU A 194 15.18 30.58 -15.96
CA GLU A 194 16.60 30.84 -15.89
C GLU A 194 17.36 29.93 -14.93
N GLY A 195 16.66 29.06 -14.21
CA GLY A 195 17.25 28.23 -13.17
C GLY A 195 16.67 26.82 -13.10
N PRO A 196 17.16 26.01 -12.15
CA PRO A 196 16.59 24.69 -11.90
C PRO A 196 15.20 24.80 -11.30
N ALA A 197 14.38 23.76 -11.46
CA ALA A 197 13.11 23.65 -10.76
C ALA A 197 13.31 23.77 -9.24
N PHE A 198 12.38 24.40 -8.56
CA PHE A 198 12.44 24.61 -7.12
C PHE A 198 11.15 24.15 -6.42
N LEU A 199 11.20 23.94 -5.12
CA LEU A 199 10.00 23.62 -4.34
C LEU A 199 9.09 24.84 -4.26
N GLY A 200 7.92 24.76 -4.87
CA GLY A 200 6.94 25.84 -4.96
C GLY A 200 5.63 25.34 -5.57
N LEU A 201 4.70 26.26 -5.78
CA LEU A 201 3.41 25.94 -6.40
C LEU A 201 3.57 25.79 -7.92
N ASN A 202 3.15 24.65 -8.46
CA ASN A 202 3.04 24.42 -9.90
C ASN A 202 1.62 23.91 -10.23
N PRO A 203 0.63 24.82 -10.37
CA PRO A 203 -0.75 24.44 -10.64
C PRO A 203 -0.95 23.76 -12.01
N ASP A 204 -0.07 24.04 -12.97
CA ASP A 204 -0.10 23.46 -14.32
C ASP A 204 0.64 22.12 -14.40
N GLY A 205 1.40 21.77 -13.37
CA GLY A 205 2.13 20.51 -13.30
C GLY A 205 1.20 19.31 -13.11
N PRO A 206 1.62 18.12 -13.57
CA PRO A 206 0.83 16.91 -13.41
C PRO A 206 0.57 16.59 -11.93
N ALA A 207 -0.66 16.13 -11.62
CA ALA A 207 -1.02 15.71 -10.28
C ALA A 207 -2.04 14.56 -10.33
N ASP A 208 -1.76 13.47 -9.63
CA ASP A 208 -2.70 12.37 -9.49
C ASP A 208 -3.78 12.74 -8.47
N ARG A 209 -4.99 12.93 -8.96
CA ARG A 209 -6.17 13.34 -8.19
C ARG A 209 -7.06 12.17 -7.79
N GLN A 210 -6.77 10.97 -8.26
CA GLN A 210 -7.58 9.79 -7.98
C GLN A 210 -7.35 9.28 -6.56
N ILE A 211 -8.43 8.83 -5.95
CA ILE A 211 -8.42 8.10 -4.69
C ILE A 211 -8.73 6.65 -5.02
N GLY A 212 -7.79 5.75 -4.81
CA GLY A 212 -8.03 4.31 -4.89
C GLY A 212 -8.69 3.82 -3.60
N LEU A 213 -9.77 3.07 -3.69
CA LEU A 213 -10.52 2.59 -2.52
C LEU A 213 -10.67 1.08 -2.54
N ILE A 214 -10.35 0.44 -1.40
CA ILE A 214 -10.66 -0.96 -1.12
C ILE A 214 -11.46 -0.99 0.18
N ARG A 215 -12.70 -1.45 0.09
CA ARG A 215 -13.65 -1.56 1.19
C ARG A 215 -13.71 -3.00 1.66
N LEU A 216 -13.48 -3.21 2.95
CA LEU A 216 -13.68 -4.50 3.59
C LEU A 216 -14.95 -4.43 4.43
N GLU A 217 -15.83 -5.39 4.22
CA GLU A 217 -17.09 -5.54 4.95
C GLU A 217 -17.10 -6.84 5.74
N LYS A 218 -17.74 -6.83 6.87
CA LYS A 218 -18.14 -8.05 7.60
C LYS A 218 -19.18 -8.82 6.81
N ALA A 219 -19.41 -10.07 7.19
CA ALA A 219 -20.43 -10.91 6.56
C ALA A 219 -21.85 -10.29 6.60
N ASP A 220 -22.16 -9.47 7.63
CA ASP A 220 -23.43 -8.76 7.80
C ASP A 220 -23.52 -7.45 6.99
N GLY A 221 -22.48 -7.11 6.21
CA GLY A 221 -22.42 -5.92 5.37
C GLY A 221 -21.92 -4.65 6.08
N LYS A 222 -21.64 -4.70 7.38
CA LYS A 222 -21.03 -3.56 8.07
C LYS A 222 -19.60 -3.35 7.64
N LEU A 223 -19.19 -2.11 7.57
CA LEU A 223 -17.80 -1.76 7.27
C LEU A 223 -16.87 -2.37 8.34
N LEU A 224 -15.86 -3.11 7.89
CA LEU A 224 -14.80 -3.66 8.72
C LEU A 224 -13.58 -2.72 8.70
N ALA A 225 -13.17 -2.30 7.50
CA ALA A 225 -12.08 -1.35 7.30
C ALA A 225 -12.19 -0.69 5.91
N LEU A 226 -11.63 0.50 5.77
CA LEU A 226 -11.46 1.17 4.50
C LEU A 226 -9.96 1.39 4.23
N ILE A 227 -9.49 1.07 3.04
CA ILE A 227 -8.15 1.39 2.56
C ILE A 227 -8.31 2.48 1.51
N ALA A 228 -7.66 3.63 1.72
CA ALA A 228 -7.69 4.77 0.82
C ALA A 228 -6.27 5.10 0.35
N ASN A 229 -6.02 4.97 -0.96
CA ASN A 229 -4.74 5.29 -1.60
C ASN A 229 -4.84 6.66 -2.27
N TYR A 230 -4.04 7.61 -1.81
CA TYR A 230 -3.98 8.96 -2.36
C TYR A 230 -2.57 9.53 -2.31
N ALA A 231 -2.14 10.19 -3.37
CA ALA A 231 -0.77 10.71 -3.51
C ALA A 231 -0.65 12.12 -2.93
N MET A 232 -0.04 12.26 -1.74
CA MET A 232 0.18 13.57 -1.10
C MET A 232 1.22 13.46 0.01
N HIS A 233 2.20 14.35 0.03
CA HIS A 233 3.11 14.49 1.18
C HIS A 233 2.35 14.85 2.46
N GLY A 234 2.81 14.35 3.59
CA GLY A 234 2.33 14.75 4.93
C GLY A 234 3.09 15.96 5.45
N THR A 235 2.91 17.12 4.82
CA THR A 235 3.73 18.33 5.04
C THR A 235 2.91 19.59 5.29
N VAL A 236 1.65 19.47 5.72
CA VAL A 236 0.82 20.63 6.09
C VAL A 236 1.39 21.35 7.30
N LEU A 237 1.88 20.59 8.28
CA LEU A 237 2.67 21.14 9.39
C LEU A 237 4.12 21.29 8.90
N GLY A 238 4.56 22.54 8.76
CA GLY A 238 5.88 22.87 8.22
C GLY A 238 7.05 22.58 9.17
N PRO A 239 8.28 22.99 8.77
CA PRO A 239 9.50 22.74 9.56
C PRO A 239 9.53 23.44 10.93
N GLN A 240 8.65 24.41 11.16
CA GLN A 240 8.53 25.09 12.46
C GLN A 240 7.72 24.28 13.48
N ASN A 241 6.99 23.25 13.02
CA ASN A 241 6.21 22.41 13.91
C ASN A 241 7.12 21.50 14.75
N LEU A 242 6.92 21.53 16.07
CA LEU A 242 7.60 20.66 17.04
C LEU A 242 6.64 19.69 17.74
N LEU A 243 5.38 19.60 17.27
CA LEU A 243 4.43 18.65 17.84
C LEU A 243 4.37 17.38 16.98
N ILE A 244 4.32 16.25 17.65
CA ILE A 244 4.09 14.96 17.01
C ILE A 244 2.70 14.94 16.41
N SER A 245 2.58 14.54 15.13
CA SER A 245 1.32 14.50 14.40
C SER A 245 1.40 13.52 13.22
N GLY A 246 0.27 12.87 12.92
CA GLY A 246 0.07 12.16 11.66
C GLY A 246 -0.09 13.09 10.45
N ASP A 247 -0.04 14.43 10.67
CA ASP A 247 -0.27 15.44 9.64
C ASP A 247 -1.62 15.24 8.92
N ALA A 248 -1.80 15.74 7.69
CA ALA A 248 -3.04 15.57 6.95
C ALA A 248 -3.46 14.11 6.75
N PRO A 249 -2.57 13.16 6.42
CA PRO A 249 -2.93 11.74 6.35
C PRO A 249 -3.57 11.20 7.65
N GLY A 250 -2.95 11.49 8.81
CA GLY A 250 -3.45 11.04 10.11
C GLY A 250 -4.79 11.67 10.48
N ILE A 251 -4.92 13.00 10.33
CA ILE A 251 -6.17 13.74 10.60
C ILE A 251 -7.31 13.27 9.69
N VAL A 252 -7.03 12.99 8.42
CA VAL A 252 -8.00 12.44 7.47
C VAL A 252 -8.42 11.03 7.88
N ALA A 253 -7.46 10.18 8.26
CA ALA A 253 -7.76 8.83 8.72
C ALA A 253 -8.69 8.86 9.95
N ASP A 254 -8.34 9.63 10.97
CA ASP A 254 -9.15 9.74 12.19
C ASP A 254 -10.55 10.33 11.92
N TYR A 255 -10.65 11.31 11.00
CA TYR A 255 -11.94 11.90 10.60
C TYR A 255 -12.84 10.87 9.91
N VAL A 256 -12.30 10.13 8.93
CA VAL A 256 -13.06 9.11 8.20
C VAL A 256 -13.46 7.97 9.14
N GLU A 257 -12.57 7.54 10.05
CA GLU A 257 -12.87 6.54 11.08
C GLU A 257 -14.03 6.98 11.98
N GLN A 258 -14.05 8.24 12.43
CA GLN A 258 -15.15 8.78 13.24
C GLN A 258 -16.48 8.80 12.48
N LYS A 259 -16.46 9.13 11.18
CA LYS A 259 -17.65 9.19 10.34
C LYS A 259 -18.21 7.83 9.98
N LEU A 260 -17.34 6.87 9.66
CA LEU A 260 -17.74 5.55 9.16
C LEU A 260 -17.83 4.48 10.26
N GLY A 261 -17.27 4.74 11.45
CA GLY A 261 -17.27 3.82 12.58
C GLY A 261 -16.36 2.59 12.40
N ALA A 262 -15.36 2.69 11.51
CA ALA A 262 -14.39 1.63 11.24
C ALA A 262 -13.01 2.21 10.92
N PRO A 263 -11.91 1.48 11.19
CA PRO A 263 -10.56 1.95 10.87
C PRO A 263 -10.36 2.24 9.39
N MET A 264 -9.56 3.28 9.09
CA MET A 264 -9.18 3.66 7.73
C MET A 264 -7.65 3.70 7.58
N LEU A 265 -7.12 2.91 6.65
CA LEU A 265 -5.71 2.93 6.27
C LEU A 265 -5.50 3.99 5.18
N TYR A 266 -4.74 5.03 5.49
CA TYR A 266 -4.22 5.93 4.47
C TYR A 266 -2.97 5.32 3.86
N ILE A 267 -3.01 5.03 2.58
CA ILE A 267 -1.87 4.51 1.82
C ILE A 267 -1.38 5.60 0.89
N ASN A 268 -0.16 6.07 1.09
CA ASN A 268 0.37 7.09 0.22
C ASN A 268 0.63 6.52 -1.19
N GLY A 269 0.33 7.32 -2.20
CA GLY A 269 0.57 7.01 -3.61
C GLY A 269 1.94 7.53 -4.08
N ALA A 270 2.03 7.83 -5.37
CA ALA A 270 3.20 8.43 -5.99
C ALA A 270 3.24 9.94 -5.67
N ALA A 271 3.74 10.29 -4.50
CA ALA A 271 3.71 11.65 -3.99
C ALA A 271 5.06 12.38 -4.11
N GLY A 272 6.05 11.83 -4.79
CA GLY A 272 7.41 12.40 -4.85
C GLY A 272 7.43 13.87 -5.28
N ASN A 273 6.57 14.26 -6.21
CA ASN A 273 6.42 15.64 -6.68
C ASN A 273 5.11 16.31 -6.24
N LEU A 274 4.36 15.71 -5.30
CA LEU A 274 3.05 16.22 -4.87
C LEU A 274 3.07 16.66 -3.41
N ALA A 275 2.77 17.91 -3.16
CA ALA A 275 2.54 18.48 -1.84
C ALA A 275 1.04 18.62 -1.53
N PRO A 276 0.65 18.84 -0.27
CA PRO A 276 -0.70 19.29 0.06
C PRO A 276 -0.99 20.62 -0.62
N ILE A 277 -2.21 20.79 -1.15
CA ILE A 277 -2.63 22.08 -1.70
C ILE A 277 -2.55 23.17 -0.62
N TYR A 278 -2.09 24.36 -0.96
CA TYR A 278 -1.87 25.51 -0.08
C TYR A 278 -0.75 25.36 0.97
N SER A 279 -0.05 24.23 1.03
CA SER A 279 1.00 23.98 2.03
C SER A 279 2.28 23.47 1.38
N VAL A 280 2.79 24.24 0.41
CA VAL A 280 4.02 23.93 -0.30
C VAL A 280 5.16 24.76 0.26
N TYR A 281 6.30 24.10 0.57
CA TYR A 281 7.52 24.82 0.97
C TYR A 281 7.90 25.90 -0.07
N PRO A 282 8.34 27.10 0.34
CA PRO A 282 8.54 27.54 1.72
C PRO A 282 7.30 28.14 2.41
N ASN A 283 6.14 28.18 1.77
CA ASN A 283 4.92 28.79 2.34
C ASN A 283 3.99 27.74 2.95
N PHE A 284 4.02 27.62 4.27
CA PHE A 284 3.16 26.71 5.04
C PHE A 284 2.01 27.43 5.77
N GLU A 285 1.89 28.75 5.66
CA GLU A 285 0.94 29.53 6.46
C GLU A 285 -0.48 29.50 5.90
N SER A 286 -0.63 29.24 4.61
CA SER A 286 -1.93 29.26 3.93
C SER A 286 -2.73 27.97 4.06
N GLY A 287 -2.10 26.85 4.45
CA GLY A 287 -2.76 25.56 4.63
C GLY A 287 -3.10 25.27 6.09
N HIS A 288 -4.35 24.88 6.36
CA HIS A 288 -4.79 24.48 7.68
C HIS A 288 -5.07 22.98 7.74
N LEU A 289 -4.43 22.31 8.70
CA LEU A 289 -4.52 20.86 8.85
C LEU A 289 -5.96 20.33 8.88
N SER A 290 -6.86 21.01 9.62
CA SER A 290 -8.26 20.63 9.73
C SER A 290 -9.05 20.68 8.42
N GLN A 291 -8.63 21.49 7.43
CA GLN A 291 -9.30 21.59 6.13
C GLN A 291 -9.22 20.28 5.35
N PHE A 292 -8.18 19.46 5.58
CA PHE A 292 -8.01 18.20 4.87
C PHE A 292 -9.08 17.17 5.21
N ARG A 293 -9.80 17.32 6.32
CA ARG A 293 -11.01 16.55 6.63
C ARG A 293 -12.06 16.71 5.52
N VAL A 294 -12.23 17.93 5.00
CA VAL A 294 -13.17 18.24 3.90
C VAL A 294 -12.52 18.01 2.55
N LEU A 295 -11.30 18.53 2.34
CA LEU A 295 -10.60 18.45 1.04
C LEU A 295 -10.34 17.01 0.58
N LEU A 296 -10.08 16.12 1.53
CA LEU A 296 -9.78 14.71 1.24
C LEU A 296 -10.72 13.75 1.97
N GLY A 297 -10.99 13.95 3.26
CA GLY A 297 -11.79 13.02 4.06
C GLY A 297 -13.21 12.85 3.54
N ASP A 298 -13.95 13.93 3.27
CA ASP A 298 -15.29 13.85 2.68
C ASP A 298 -15.27 13.23 1.28
N LYS A 299 -14.19 13.39 0.52
CA LYS A 299 -14.05 12.78 -0.81
C LYS A 299 -13.79 11.27 -0.73
N ILE A 300 -13.06 10.82 0.29
CA ILE A 300 -12.90 9.40 0.59
C ILE A 300 -14.25 8.79 0.96
N ILE A 301 -15.01 9.44 1.85
CA ILE A 301 -16.35 8.98 2.26
C ILE A 301 -17.29 8.91 1.05
N ALA A 302 -17.36 9.97 0.25
CA ALA A 302 -18.17 9.99 -0.95
C ALA A 302 -17.78 8.90 -1.97
N GLY A 303 -16.47 8.66 -2.16
CA GLY A 303 -15.99 7.57 -3.01
C GLY A 303 -16.36 6.19 -2.45
N ASN A 304 -16.27 5.99 -1.13
CA ASN A 304 -16.72 4.76 -0.47
C ASN A 304 -18.21 4.48 -0.70
N ASP A 305 -19.04 5.52 -0.64
CA ASP A 305 -20.50 5.39 -0.84
C ASP A 305 -20.86 5.01 -2.29
N LEU A 306 -19.96 5.29 -3.24
CA LEU A 306 -20.12 4.90 -4.65
C LEU A 306 -19.67 3.46 -4.95
N ILE A 307 -19.08 2.74 -4.01
CA ILE A 307 -18.71 1.33 -4.23
C ILE A 307 -19.98 0.49 -4.32
N GLY A 308 -20.28 -0.01 -5.52
CA GLY A 308 -21.56 -0.65 -5.86
C GLY A 308 -21.77 -2.04 -5.25
N GLY A 309 -20.75 -2.65 -4.62
CA GLY A 309 -20.89 -3.97 -3.99
C GLY A 309 -19.56 -4.54 -3.54
N ALA A 310 -19.64 -5.60 -2.73
CA ALA A 310 -18.51 -6.36 -2.24
C ALA A 310 -18.72 -7.86 -2.46
N THR A 311 -17.64 -8.60 -2.72
CA THR A 311 -17.64 -10.04 -2.97
C THR A 311 -16.85 -10.80 -1.91
N SER A 312 -17.28 -12.01 -1.60
CA SER A 312 -16.53 -12.99 -0.81
C SER A 312 -15.71 -13.96 -1.67
N ASP A 313 -15.88 -13.95 -3.00
CA ASP A 313 -15.01 -14.67 -3.94
C ASP A 313 -13.79 -13.81 -4.25
N VAL A 314 -12.79 -13.95 -3.40
CA VAL A 314 -11.54 -13.20 -3.46
C VAL A 314 -10.38 -14.17 -3.60
N ARG A 315 -9.46 -13.87 -4.51
CA ARG A 315 -8.23 -14.64 -4.76
C ARG A 315 -7.06 -13.69 -4.90
N PHE A 316 -5.97 -14.01 -4.22
CA PHE A 316 -4.74 -13.25 -4.28
C PHE A 316 -3.68 -13.93 -5.14
N SER A 317 -2.92 -13.12 -5.87
CA SER A 317 -1.65 -13.51 -6.45
C SER A 317 -0.60 -12.49 -6.05
N LEU A 318 0.38 -12.92 -5.28
CA LEU A 318 1.51 -12.10 -4.83
C LEU A 318 2.72 -12.36 -5.71
N GLY A 319 3.52 -11.33 -5.95
CA GLY A 319 4.77 -11.46 -6.69
C GLY A 319 5.78 -10.38 -6.34
N GLU A 320 7.01 -10.63 -6.77
CA GLU A 320 8.12 -9.70 -6.65
C GLU A 320 8.95 -9.71 -7.92
N GLN A 321 9.46 -8.54 -8.29
CA GLN A 321 10.51 -8.39 -9.29
C GLN A 321 11.59 -7.46 -8.75
N ILE A 322 12.85 -7.83 -8.98
CA ILE A 322 13.97 -6.93 -8.67
C ILE A 322 14.37 -6.21 -9.96
N VAL A 323 14.19 -4.90 -9.97
CA VAL A 323 14.69 -4.05 -11.06
C VAL A 323 16.13 -3.68 -10.74
N GLU A 324 17.04 -4.01 -11.65
CA GLU A 324 18.41 -3.54 -11.59
C GLU A 324 18.57 -2.35 -12.51
N THR A 325 18.88 -1.20 -11.94
CA THR A 325 19.00 0.06 -12.65
C THR A 325 20.28 0.80 -12.25
N PRO A 326 20.95 1.52 -13.18
CA PRO A 326 22.20 2.20 -12.88
C PRO A 326 22.04 3.20 -11.72
N ARG A 327 23.02 3.16 -10.80
CA ARG A 327 23.15 4.11 -9.72
C ARG A 327 23.90 5.36 -10.18
N LYS A 328 23.50 6.53 -9.71
CA LYS A 328 24.31 7.74 -9.88
C LYS A 328 25.70 7.55 -9.28
N ALA A 329 26.72 7.94 -10.03
CA ALA A 329 28.06 8.08 -9.52
C ALA A 329 28.13 9.16 -8.44
N ASN A 330 29.09 9.04 -7.51
CA ASN A 330 29.41 10.04 -6.49
C ASN A 330 28.30 10.32 -5.43
N MET A 331 27.31 9.46 -5.31
CA MET A 331 26.37 9.50 -4.17
C MET A 331 26.80 8.50 -3.10
N GLY A 332 26.75 8.90 -1.85
CA GLY A 332 26.93 8.00 -0.72
C GLY A 332 25.95 6.83 -0.73
N TRP A 333 26.27 5.76 -0.02
CA TRP A 333 25.37 4.63 0.19
C TRP A 333 25.47 4.18 1.64
N ALA A 334 24.33 3.90 2.26
CA ALA A 334 24.33 3.52 3.67
C ALA A 334 24.77 2.06 3.84
N PRO A 335 25.61 1.73 4.84
CA PRO A 335 26.10 0.36 5.06
C PRO A 335 24.97 -0.66 5.29
N ASP A 336 23.88 -0.26 5.94
CA ASP A 336 22.72 -1.12 6.19
C ASP A 336 21.92 -1.47 4.92
N LEU A 337 22.29 -0.90 3.77
CA LEU A 337 21.64 -1.09 2.47
C LEU A 337 22.52 -1.81 1.45
N GLU A 338 23.62 -2.45 1.86
CA GLU A 338 24.52 -3.16 0.94
C GLU A 338 23.82 -4.18 0.04
N LYS A 339 22.80 -4.89 0.52
CA LYS A 339 22.06 -5.87 -0.29
C LYS A 339 21.23 -5.26 -1.42
N TYR A 340 20.99 -3.95 -1.36
CA TYR A 340 20.22 -3.20 -2.37
C TYR A 340 21.09 -2.56 -3.45
N VAL A 341 22.38 -2.85 -3.46
CA VAL A 341 23.33 -2.40 -4.48
C VAL A 341 24.27 -3.54 -4.82
N ARG A 342 24.71 -3.59 -6.06
CA ARG A 342 25.80 -4.49 -6.52
C ARG A 342 26.51 -3.90 -7.73
N GLU A 343 27.62 -4.47 -8.12
CA GLU A 343 28.17 -4.28 -9.44
C GLU A 343 27.52 -5.26 -10.43
N ASN A 344 27.16 -4.79 -11.61
CA ASN A 344 26.71 -5.65 -12.70
C ASN A 344 27.91 -6.29 -13.43
N ASN A 345 27.64 -7.13 -14.42
CA ASN A 345 28.70 -7.83 -15.18
C ASN A 345 29.62 -6.88 -15.98
N ALA A 346 29.24 -5.61 -16.16
CA ALA A 346 30.04 -4.59 -16.80
C ALA A 346 30.83 -3.73 -15.80
N GLY A 347 30.80 -4.04 -14.51
CA GLY A 347 31.46 -3.26 -13.45
C GLY A 347 30.74 -1.96 -13.09
N GLU A 348 29.46 -1.81 -13.49
CA GLU A 348 28.67 -0.63 -13.14
C GLU A 348 27.90 -0.87 -11.85
N ALA A 349 27.91 0.12 -10.95
CA ALA A 349 27.07 0.10 -9.76
C ALA A 349 25.59 0.18 -10.13
N VAL A 350 24.79 -0.79 -9.71
CA VAL A 350 23.35 -0.86 -9.93
C VAL A 350 22.60 -0.96 -8.60
N ILE A 351 21.46 -0.29 -8.54
CA ILE A 351 20.51 -0.46 -7.44
C ILE A 351 19.61 -1.65 -7.77
N ARG A 352 19.40 -2.49 -6.78
CA ARG A 352 18.48 -3.62 -6.81
C ARG A 352 17.15 -3.20 -6.15
N LEU A 353 16.26 -2.63 -6.95
CA LEU A 353 14.99 -2.10 -6.50
C LEU A 353 13.91 -3.18 -6.46
N PRO A 354 13.38 -3.57 -5.29
CA PRO A 354 12.29 -4.53 -5.20
C PRO A 354 10.96 -3.88 -5.58
N LEU A 355 10.27 -4.44 -6.56
CA LEU A 355 8.89 -4.13 -6.88
C LEU A 355 8.00 -5.26 -6.38
N ARG A 356 6.96 -4.93 -5.65
CA ARG A 356 5.96 -5.85 -5.13
C ARG A 356 4.69 -5.78 -5.97
N PHE A 357 4.02 -6.91 -6.14
CA PHE A 357 2.80 -7.02 -6.91
C PHE A 357 1.75 -7.82 -6.14
N LEU A 358 0.53 -7.31 -6.11
CA LEU A 358 -0.66 -7.98 -5.62
C LEU A 358 -1.74 -7.88 -6.70
N ARG A 359 -2.25 -9.02 -7.14
CA ARG A 359 -3.46 -9.09 -7.93
C ARG A 359 -4.59 -9.62 -7.06
N ILE A 360 -5.75 -8.97 -7.14
CA ILE A 360 -6.99 -9.40 -6.51
C ILE A 360 -7.98 -9.74 -7.63
N ASN A 361 -8.33 -10.99 -7.75
CA ASN A 361 -9.14 -11.53 -8.85
C ASN A 361 -8.54 -11.15 -10.22
N ASN A 362 -9.40 -10.80 -11.19
CA ASN A 362 -9.00 -10.39 -12.52
C ASN A 362 -9.23 -8.89 -12.78
N ASN A 363 -9.52 -8.11 -11.75
CA ASN A 363 -9.91 -6.71 -11.91
C ASN A 363 -9.07 -5.71 -11.10
N VAL A 364 -8.26 -6.17 -10.15
CA VAL A 364 -7.41 -5.27 -9.35
C VAL A 364 -5.95 -5.68 -9.46
N ALA A 365 -5.11 -4.72 -9.81
CA ALA A 365 -3.67 -4.83 -9.77
C ALA A 365 -3.10 -3.74 -8.86
N ILE A 366 -2.23 -4.13 -7.95
CA ILE A 366 -1.53 -3.21 -7.06
C ILE A 366 -0.04 -3.50 -7.20
N TRP A 367 0.75 -2.46 -7.39
CA TRP A 367 2.19 -2.57 -7.30
C TRP A 367 2.72 -1.59 -6.25
N ALA A 368 3.85 -1.92 -5.69
CA ALA A 368 4.43 -1.14 -4.60
C ALA A 368 5.96 -1.12 -4.70
N ALA A 369 6.55 -0.04 -4.21
CA ALA A 369 8.00 0.13 -4.19
C ALA A 369 8.41 0.99 -2.98
N PRO A 370 9.67 0.85 -2.50
CA PRO A 370 10.23 1.68 -1.44
C PRO A 370 10.72 3.03 -1.98
N LEU A 371 9.81 3.81 -2.58
CA LEU A 371 10.15 5.01 -3.34
C LEU A 371 9.27 6.20 -3.02
N GLU A 372 9.86 7.39 -3.14
CA GLU A 372 9.16 8.64 -3.41
C GLU A 372 9.04 8.82 -4.93
N LEU A 373 8.08 8.11 -5.51
CA LEU A 373 7.83 8.06 -6.95
C LEU A 373 7.13 9.33 -7.42
N PHE A 374 7.51 9.87 -8.59
CA PHE A 374 6.75 10.93 -9.25
C PHE A 374 5.42 10.41 -9.80
N CYS A 375 4.37 11.23 -9.69
CA CYS A 375 3.00 10.80 -9.97
C CYS A 375 2.80 10.37 -11.43
N GLU A 376 3.49 10.97 -12.38
CA GLU A 376 3.40 10.68 -13.81
C GLU A 376 3.72 9.21 -14.12
N ILE A 377 4.69 8.63 -13.40
CA ILE A 377 5.10 7.24 -13.59
C ILE A 377 3.99 6.29 -13.14
N ALA A 378 3.37 6.55 -11.99
CA ALA A 378 2.24 5.75 -11.51
C ALA A 378 1.00 5.92 -12.40
N MET A 379 0.72 7.14 -12.86
CA MET A 379 -0.35 7.43 -13.80
C MET A 379 -0.15 6.68 -15.11
N ARG A 380 1.09 6.72 -15.65
CA ARG A 380 1.44 6.00 -16.88
C ARG A 380 1.35 4.49 -16.72
N ALA A 381 1.78 3.94 -15.59
CA ALA A 381 1.62 2.52 -15.29
C ALA A 381 0.13 2.12 -15.25
N ARG A 382 -0.73 2.95 -14.67
CA ARG A 382 -2.19 2.75 -14.62
C ARG A 382 -2.82 2.80 -16.01
N GLU A 383 -2.43 3.75 -16.86
CA GLU A 383 -2.91 3.84 -18.25
C GLU A 383 -2.56 2.61 -19.09
N LEU A 384 -1.38 2.03 -18.86
CA LEU A 384 -0.88 0.84 -19.56
C LEU A 384 -1.38 -0.48 -18.96
N SER A 385 -2.06 -0.42 -17.83
CA SER A 385 -2.57 -1.60 -17.13
C SER A 385 -3.79 -2.21 -17.84
N PRO A 386 -3.86 -3.54 -17.96
CA PRO A 386 -5.06 -4.22 -18.45
C PRO A 386 -6.17 -4.34 -17.39
N PHE A 387 -5.90 -3.91 -16.14
CA PHE A 387 -6.85 -4.05 -15.05
C PHE A 387 -7.64 -2.76 -14.84
N PRO A 388 -8.96 -2.82 -14.62
CA PRO A 388 -9.80 -1.64 -14.39
C PRO A 388 -9.46 -0.87 -13.11
N TYR A 389 -8.88 -1.57 -12.12
CA TYR A 389 -8.41 -0.96 -10.88
C TYR A 389 -6.91 -1.21 -10.75
N THR A 390 -6.12 -0.16 -10.91
CA THR A 390 -4.65 -0.25 -10.79
C THR A 390 -4.15 0.81 -9.83
N PHE A 391 -3.55 0.36 -8.73
CA PHE A 391 -3.05 1.22 -7.66
C PHE A 391 -1.52 1.15 -7.55
N TYR A 392 -0.91 2.23 -7.12
CA TYR A 392 0.47 2.26 -6.65
C TYR A 392 0.51 2.57 -5.15
N PHE A 393 1.13 1.69 -4.38
CA PHE A 393 1.39 1.91 -2.96
C PHE A 393 2.84 2.33 -2.76
N GLY A 394 3.04 3.61 -2.50
CA GLY A 394 4.35 4.21 -2.29
C GLY A 394 4.93 3.92 -0.91
N TYR A 395 6.22 4.21 -0.74
CA TYR A 395 6.91 4.08 0.54
C TYR A 395 6.76 2.69 1.18
N CYS A 396 6.68 1.67 0.34
CA CYS A 396 6.38 0.31 0.77
C CYS A 396 7.67 -0.46 1.06
N ASN A 397 7.78 -1.00 2.27
CA ASN A 397 8.89 -1.80 2.76
C ASN A 397 10.23 -1.04 2.81
N GLY A 398 10.17 0.25 3.11
CA GLY A 398 11.30 1.15 3.29
C GLY A 398 11.36 2.30 2.30
N TRP A 399 12.55 2.92 2.22
CA TRP A 399 12.81 4.06 1.34
C TRP A 399 14.17 3.93 0.65
N LEU A 400 14.16 3.91 -0.68
CA LEU A 400 15.33 3.87 -1.56
C LEU A 400 15.44 5.11 -2.46
N GLY A 401 14.91 6.24 -1.98
CA GLY A 401 15.09 7.54 -2.61
C GLY A 401 13.94 8.00 -3.48
N TYR A 402 14.12 9.20 -4.03
CA TYR A 402 13.23 9.78 -5.02
C TYR A 402 13.42 9.14 -6.39
N MET A 403 12.33 8.95 -7.11
CA MET A 403 12.36 8.53 -8.51
C MET A 403 11.61 9.56 -9.39
N PRO A 404 12.32 10.60 -9.87
CA PRO A 404 11.81 11.54 -10.85
C PRO A 404 11.56 10.87 -12.21
N THR A 405 10.72 11.49 -13.05
CA THR A 405 10.62 11.11 -14.46
C THR A 405 11.91 11.45 -15.20
N LYS A 406 12.15 10.75 -16.30
CA LYS A 406 13.28 11.01 -17.19
C LYS A 406 13.30 12.47 -17.68
N ALA A 407 12.12 13.04 -17.93
CA ALA A 407 11.95 14.42 -18.36
C ALA A 407 12.32 15.44 -17.26
N GLU A 408 12.16 15.10 -15.99
CA GLU A 408 12.41 16.00 -14.87
C GLU A 408 13.88 16.04 -14.41
N PHE A 409 14.70 15.05 -14.77
CA PHE A 409 16.13 15.09 -14.42
C PHE A 409 16.87 16.31 -14.98
N PRO A 410 16.68 16.73 -16.25
CA PRO A 410 17.33 17.95 -16.78
C PRO A 410 16.91 19.23 -16.08
N HIS A 411 15.69 19.31 -15.56
CA HIS A 411 15.21 20.48 -14.81
C HIS A 411 15.89 20.64 -13.45
N GLY A 412 16.61 19.61 -12.95
CA GLY A 412 17.32 19.68 -11.69
C GLY A 412 16.39 19.89 -10.49
N GLY A 413 16.86 20.64 -9.49
CA GLY A 413 16.12 20.91 -8.26
C GLY A 413 16.28 19.81 -7.20
N TYR A 414 15.44 19.85 -6.16
CA TYR A 414 15.62 19.02 -4.97
C TYR A 414 15.57 17.52 -5.27
N GLU A 415 14.48 17.01 -5.82
CA GLU A 415 14.26 15.59 -5.97
C GLU A 415 15.28 14.92 -6.92
N PRO A 416 15.61 15.48 -8.08
CA PRO A 416 16.70 14.94 -8.89
C PRO A 416 18.06 15.01 -8.19
N SER A 417 18.33 16.01 -7.34
CA SER A 417 19.63 16.14 -6.65
C SER A 417 19.83 15.04 -5.60
N VAL A 418 18.78 14.64 -4.88
CA VAL A 418 18.82 13.60 -3.82
C VAL A 418 18.38 12.22 -4.33
N SER A 419 18.06 12.09 -5.62
CA SER A 419 17.74 10.81 -6.24
C SER A 419 19.01 9.98 -6.47
N PRO A 420 19.08 8.71 -6.04
CA PRO A 420 20.23 7.85 -6.33
C PRO A 420 20.21 7.27 -7.74
N TYR A 421 19.15 7.53 -8.51
CA TYR A 421 18.91 6.93 -9.81
C TYR A 421 19.42 7.80 -10.95
N THR A 422 19.68 7.16 -12.09
CA THR A 422 19.85 7.82 -13.39
C THR A 422 18.49 7.96 -14.10
N PRO A 423 18.35 8.79 -15.15
CA PRO A 423 17.09 8.94 -15.90
C PRO A 423 16.52 7.63 -16.49
N ARG A 424 17.35 6.59 -16.63
CA ARG A 424 16.97 5.29 -17.16
C ARG A 424 15.97 4.54 -16.27
N VAL A 425 15.93 4.86 -14.98
CA VAL A 425 15.12 4.14 -13.98
C VAL A 425 13.64 4.10 -14.35
N GLU A 426 13.09 5.17 -14.92
CA GLU A 426 11.68 5.23 -15.36
C GLU A 426 11.37 4.12 -16.38
N ASP A 427 12.23 4.02 -17.42
CA ASP A 427 12.05 3.01 -18.47
C ASP A 427 12.18 1.58 -17.90
N ASP A 428 13.13 1.35 -16.98
CA ASP A 428 13.37 0.04 -16.38
C ASP A 428 12.20 -0.40 -15.48
N VAL A 429 11.65 0.53 -14.68
CA VAL A 429 10.51 0.26 -13.79
C VAL A 429 9.22 0.08 -14.58
N LEU A 430 8.88 1.00 -15.49
CA LEU A 430 7.64 0.90 -16.29
C LEU A 430 7.62 -0.40 -17.11
N ARG A 431 8.73 -0.75 -17.75
CA ARG A 431 8.85 -2.00 -18.50
C ARG A 431 8.58 -3.21 -17.62
N THR A 432 9.17 -3.24 -16.42
CA THR A 432 9.02 -4.35 -15.48
C THR A 432 7.58 -4.47 -15.00
N VAL A 433 6.96 -3.36 -14.60
CA VAL A 433 5.57 -3.33 -14.11
C VAL A 433 4.60 -3.81 -15.20
N VAL A 434 4.70 -3.26 -16.41
CA VAL A 434 3.81 -3.61 -17.52
C VAL A 434 4.01 -5.06 -17.97
N SER A 435 5.27 -5.51 -18.10
CA SER A 435 5.57 -6.90 -18.48
C SER A 435 5.08 -7.91 -17.45
N TYR A 436 5.18 -7.59 -16.16
CA TYR A 436 4.66 -8.46 -15.11
C TYR A 436 3.15 -8.69 -15.26
N TRP A 437 2.38 -7.64 -15.51
CA TRP A 437 0.93 -7.78 -15.69
C TRP A 437 0.53 -8.52 -16.98
N GLN A 438 1.25 -8.29 -18.06
CA GLN A 438 1.03 -8.99 -19.34
C GLN A 438 1.39 -10.48 -19.24
N GLY A 439 2.42 -10.84 -18.49
CA GLY A 439 2.84 -12.23 -18.23
C GLY A 439 1.92 -12.99 -17.27
N SER A 440 1.22 -12.28 -16.38
CA SER A 440 0.33 -12.86 -15.38
C SER A 440 -1.05 -13.27 -15.93
N GLY A 441 -1.31 -13.01 -17.20
CA GLY A 441 -2.55 -13.36 -17.91
C GLY A 441 -2.50 -14.67 -18.67
N ARG A 442 -1.39 -15.43 -18.58
CA ARG A 442 -1.23 -16.74 -19.25
C ARG A 442 -1.28 -17.89 -18.27
#